data_5336f31c56732a78be1fe9de33a2c4b2
#
_entry.id   5336f31c56732a78be1fe9de33a2c4b2
#
_cell.length_a   1.000
_cell.length_b   1.000
_cell.length_c   1.000
_cell.angle_alpha   90.00
_cell.angle_beta   90.00
_cell.angle_gamma   90.00
#
_symmetry.space_group_name_H-M   'P 1'
#
loop_
_entity.id
_entity.type
_entity.pdbx_description
1 polymer ?
#
loop_
_entity_poly.entity_id
_entity_poly.type
_entity_poly.pdbx_seq_one_letter_code
_entity_poly.pdbx_strand_id
1 'polypeptide(L)'
;HEHFQGGRYSFALNRAEVERKFIVNGFDDVECGIVKWPMSVVRLTGKNKDSIISLSSYILKSWRAYTDADVGIFAETDGEIHNTITPIAFTKDGKFVIDLVLRNNITSEEHPLGVFHPHANLHHIKKENIGLIEVMGLAVLPSRLKDEMAILKDAILNHKDVSEIPKISKHSEWVNEFVSQYDEINENNVDSIIQNAVSYTHLRAHETRRHL
;
A
#
# COMPACT_ATOMS: atom_id res chain seq x y z
N HIS A 1 -18.06 -4.51 1.87
CA HIS A 1 -18.30 -3.63 3.04
C HIS A 1 -19.22 -2.49 2.62
N GLU A 2 -20.22 -2.21 3.43
CA GLU A 2 -21.25 -1.18 3.16
C GLU A 2 -21.01 0.10 3.99
N HIS A 3 -19.75 0.46 4.22
CA HIS A 3 -19.39 1.68 4.95
C HIS A 3 -18.35 2.50 4.18
N PHE A 4 -18.38 3.80 4.42
CA PHE A 4 -17.49 4.77 3.80
C PHE A 4 -16.65 5.46 4.87
N GLN A 5 -15.42 5.80 4.53
CA GLN A 5 -14.59 6.68 5.34
C GLN A 5 -14.58 8.06 4.68
N GLY A 6 -14.75 9.11 5.47
CA GLY A 6 -14.77 10.48 4.99
C GLY A 6 -14.02 11.42 5.93
N GLY A 7 -13.47 12.50 5.38
CA GLY A 7 -12.73 13.50 6.15
C GLY A 7 -12.22 14.66 5.29
N ARG A 8 -11.59 15.63 5.95
CA ARG A 8 -11.02 16.83 5.29
C ARG A 8 -9.50 16.79 5.16
N TYR A 9 -8.88 15.71 5.57
CA TYR A 9 -7.43 15.56 5.48
C TYR A 9 -6.99 15.33 4.04
N SER A 10 -5.99 16.09 3.56
CA SER A 10 -5.42 15.89 2.23
C SER A 10 -4.23 14.94 2.30
N PHE A 11 -4.45 13.71 1.87
CA PHE A 11 -3.42 12.67 1.85
C PHE A 11 -2.39 12.88 0.73
N ALA A 12 -1.27 12.16 0.79
CA ALA A 12 -0.23 12.22 -0.21
C ALA A 12 -0.76 11.83 -1.60
N LEU A 13 -1.60 10.80 -1.71
CA LEU A 13 -2.23 10.39 -2.97
C LEU A 13 -3.03 11.53 -3.62
N ASN A 14 -3.77 12.34 -2.84
CA ASN A 14 -4.55 13.45 -3.42
C ASN A 14 -3.65 14.50 -4.11
N ARG A 15 -2.39 14.61 -3.68
CA ARG A 15 -1.38 15.55 -4.22
C ARG A 15 -0.46 14.92 -5.25
N ALA A 16 -0.51 13.59 -5.42
CA ALA A 16 0.35 12.87 -6.35
C ALA A 16 0.11 13.32 -7.79
N GLU A 17 1.20 13.36 -8.56
CA GLU A 17 1.20 13.77 -9.96
C GLU A 17 0.64 12.68 -10.88
N VAL A 18 0.04 13.09 -11.97
CA VAL A 18 -0.33 12.21 -13.08
C VAL A 18 0.90 12.03 -13.97
N GLU A 19 1.46 10.82 -14.04
CA GLU A 19 2.65 10.53 -14.85
C GLU A 19 2.32 10.26 -16.31
N ARG A 20 1.12 9.75 -16.61
CA ARG A 20 0.70 9.45 -17.98
C ARG A 20 -0.78 9.76 -18.15
N LYS A 21 -1.10 10.64 -19.11
CA LYS A 21 -2.47 10.98 -19.51
C LYS A 21 -2.93 10.07 -20.65
N PHE A 22 -4.23 9.79 -20.70
CA PHE A 22 -4.88 9.08 -21.80
C PHE A 22 -6.30 9.61 -22.01
N ILE A 23 -6.90 9.25 -23.15
CA ILE A 23 -8.24 9.67 -23.55
C ILE A 23 -9.11 8.41 -23.65
N VAL A 24 -10.36 8.53 -23.23
CA VAL A 24 -11.37 7.50 -23.41
C VAL A 24 -12.46 8.06 -24.33
N ASN A 25 -12.63 7.47 -25.50
CA ASN A 25 -13.63 7.90 -26.48
C ASN A 25 -15.04 7.90 -25.87
N GLY A 26 -15.75 9.02 -26.09
CA GLY A 26 -17.09 9.21 -25.51
C GLY A 26 -17.12 9.82 -24.11
N PHE A 27 -15.92 10.18 -23.55
CA PHE A 27 -15.76 10.85 -22.27
C PHE A 27 -14.80 12.05 -22.39
N ASP A 28 -14.99 12.88 -23.42
CA ASP A 28 -14.10 13.99 -23.75
C ASP A 28 -14.10 15.12 -22.68
N ASP A 29 -15.11 15.12 -21.80
CA ASP A 29 -15.25 16.02 -20.65
C ASP A 29 -14.54 15.50 -19.37
N VAL A 30 -13.88 14.34 -19.43
CA VAL A 30 -13.14 13.73 -18.31
C VAL A 30 -11.66 13.63 -18.63
N GLU A 31 -10.83 14.29 -17.83
CA GLU A 31 -9.38 14.12 -17.86
C GLU A 31 -9.00 12.80 -17.19
N CYS A 32 -8.31 11.93 -17.91
CA CYS A 32 -7.89 10.61 -17.42
C CYS A 32 -6.37 10.50 -17.33
N GLY A 33 -5.87 9.81 -16.31
CA GLY A 33 -4.44 9.55 -16.20
C GLY A 33 -4.05 8.50 -15.18
N ILE A 34 -2.85 7.98 -15.37
CA ILE A 34 -2.18 7.09 -14.40
C ILE A 34 -1.45 7.96 -13.40
N VAL A 35 -1.67 7.73 -12.12
CA VAL A 35 -1.02 8.48 -11.03
C VAL A 35 0.35 7.87 -10.72
N LYS A 36 1.36 8.72 -10.55
CA LYS A 36 2.67 8.32 -10.04
C LYS A 36 2.54 7.91 -8.57
N TRP A 37 2.23 6.64 -8.35
CA TRP A 37 1.93 6.07 -7.05
C TRP A 37 2.47 4.64 -6.94
N PRO A 38 2.84 4.14 -5.75
CA PRO A 38 3.30 2.74 -5.59
C PRO A 38 2.28 1.69 -6.00
N MET A 39 1.00 2.05 -6.07
CA MET A 39 -0.09 1.18 -6.53
C MET A 39 -0.60 1.64 -7.89
N SER A 40 -1.24 0.74 -8.63
CA SER A 40 -1.89 1.09 -9.91
C SER A 40 -3.14 1.93 -9.66
N VAL A 41 -3.06 3.24 -9.95
CA VAL A 41 -4.14 4.20 -9.72
C VAL A 41 -4.51 4.92 -11.01
N VAL A 42 -5.77 4.85 -11.38
CA VAL A 42 -6.37 5.64 -12.46
C VAL A 42 -7.09 6.82 -11.85
N ARG A 43 -6.70 8.05 -12.22
CA ARG A 43 -7.36 9.29 -11.80
C ARG A 43 -8.26 9.80 -12.90
N LEU A 44 -9.50 10.10 -12.54
CA LEU A 44 -10.48 10.77 -13.39
C LEU A 44 -10.81 12.13 -12.79
N THR A 45 -10.81 13.18 -13.63
CA THR A 45 -11.07 14.56 -13.19
C THR A 45 -12.01 15.23 -14.16
N GLY A 46 -13.08 15.86 -13.69
CA GLY A 46 -14.04 16.56 -14.53
C GLY A 46 -15.02 17.40 -13.73
N LYS A 47 -15.80 18.23 -14.43
CA LYS A 47 -16.88 19.03 -13.83
C LYS A 47 -18.21 18.30 -13.81
N ASN A 48 -18.40 17.34 -14.72
CA ASN A 48 -19.61 16.56 -14.82
C ASN A 48 -19.48 15.29 -13.96
N LYS A 49 -20.23 15.26 -12.86
CA LYS A 49 -20.25 14.12 -11.94
C LYS A 49 -20.74 12.84 -12.62
N ASP A 50 -21.74 12.93 -13.49
CA ASP A 50 -22.36 11.76 -14.10
C ASP A 50 -21.43 11.11 -15.14
N SER A 51 -20.66 11.91 -15.89
CA SER A 51 -19.60 11.39 -16.77
C SER A 51 -18.53 10.65 -15.99
N ILE A 52 -18.06 11.19 -14.84
CA ILE A 52 -17.08 10.53 -13.97
C ILE A 52 -17.62 9.20 -13.42
N ILE A 53 -18.88 9.16 -12.94
CA ILE A 53 -19.50 7.94 -12.43
C ILE A 53 -19.62 6.89 -13.53
N SER A 54 -20.09 7.30 -14.72
CA SER A 54 -20.25 6.40 -15.86
C SER A 54 -18.91 5.81 -16.31
N LEU A 55 -17.86 6.64 -16.44
CA LEU A 55 -16.52 6.17 -16.80
C LEU A 55 -15.90 5.29 -15.71
N SER A 56 -16.09 5.64 -14.42
CA SER A 56 -15.63 4.78 -13.31
C SER A 56 -16.26 3.40 -13.35
N SER A 57 -17.57 3.33 -13.64
CA SER A 57 -18.31 2.08 -13.78
C SER A 57 -17.83 1.26 -14.98
N TYR A 58 -17.53 1.92 -16.09
CA TYR A 58 -16.95 1.29 -17.28
C TYR A 58 -15.55 0.69 -16.96
N ILE A 59 -14.67 1.46 -16.32
CA ILE A 59 -13.34 0.99 -15.91
C ILE A 59 -13.45 -0.19 -14.94
N LEU A 60 -14.32 -0.12 -13.93
CA LEU A 60 -14.56 -1.23 -13.00
C LEU A 60 -14.99 -2.50 -13.71
N LYS A 61 -15.93 -2.38 -14.66
CA LYS A 61 -16.40 -3.52 -15.45
C LYS A 61 -15.27 -4.12 -16.31
N SER A 62 -14.49 -3.26 -16.96
CA SER A 62 -13.34 -3.69 -17.77
C SER A 62 -12.27 -4.36 -16.92
N TRP A 63 -11.94 -3.79 -15.76
CA TRP A 63 -10.97 -4.36 -14.83
C TRP A 63 -11.42 -5.72 -14.29
N ARG A 64 -12.69 -5.87 -13.92
CA ARG A 64 -13.25 -7.15 -13.45
C ARG A 64 -13.14 -8.28 -14.46
N ALA A 65 -13.10 -7.97 -15.74
CA ALA A 65 -12.96 -8.95 -16.81
C ALA A 65 -11.50 -9.10 -17.33
N TYR A 66 -10.56 -8.33 -16.78
CA TYR A 66 -9.18 -8.29 -17.26
C TYR A 66 -8.36 -9.45 -16.72
N THR A 67 -7.70 -10.17 -17.61
CA THR A 67 -6.71 -11.21 -17.30
C THR A 67 -5.44 -10.93 -18.09
N ASP A 68 -4.29 -10.99 -17.41
CA ASP A 68 -2.96 -10.92 -17.98
C ASP A 68 -2.06 -11.94 -17.27
N ALA A 69 -1.92 -13.10 -17.88
CA ALA A 69 -1.20 -14.23 -17.31
C ALA A 69 0.32 -13.95 -17.20
N ASP A 70 0.86 -13.08 -18.08
CA ASP A 70 2.30 -12.78 -18.11
C ASP A 70 2.75 -12.03 -16.87
N VAL A 71 1.83 -11.31 -16.22
CA VAL A 71 2.07 -10.59 -14.96
C VAL A 71 1.27 -11.16 -13.77
N GLY A 72 0.69 -12.35 -13.94
CA GLY A 72 -0.01 -13.07 -12.88
C GLY A 72 -1.37 -12.46 -12.47
N ILE A 73 -1.98 -11.62 -13.31
CA ILE A 73 -3.32 -11.08 -13.09
C ILE A 73 -4.36 -12.01 -13.70
N PHE A 74 -5.24 -12.54 -12.87
CA PHE A 74 -6.40 -13.31 -13.31
C PHE A 74 -7.67 -12.65 -12.78
N ALA A 75 -8.66 -12.50 -13.67
CA ALA A 75 -9.96 -11.94 -13.30
C ALA A 75 -10.70 -12.86 -12.33
N GLU A 76 -10.59 -14.16 -12.56
CA GLU A 76 -11.29 -15.20 -11.83
C GLU A 76 -10.47 -16.50 -11.84
N THR A 77 -10.56 -17.29 -10.78
CA THR A 77 -10.04 -18.67 -10.69
C THR A 77 -11.06 -19.51 -9.94
N ASP A 78 -11.50 -20.63 -10.53
CA ASP A 78 -12.46 -21.58 -9.96
C ASP A 78 -13.76 -20.92 -9.42
N GLY A 79 -14.24 -19.86 -10.11
CA GLY A 79 -15.44 -19.12 -9.75
C GLY A 79 -15.21 -18.02 -8.71
N GLU A 80 -13.98 -17.82 -8.23
CA GLU A 80 -13.62 -16.72 -7.34
C GLU A 80 -13.12 -15.51 -8.11
N ILE A 81 -13.78 -14.36 -7.92
CA ILE A 81 -13.46 -13.09 -8.57
C ILE A 81 -12.33 -12.39 -7.82
N HIS A 82 -11.23 -12.06 -8.51
CA HIS A 82 -10.06 -11.44 -7.91
C HIS A 82 -9.99 -9.93 -8.12
N ASN A 83 -10.44 -9.43 -9.28
CA ASN A 83 -10.31 -8.02 -9.63
C ASN A 83 -11.38 -7.15 -8.97
N THR A 84 -10.93 -6.12 -8.26
CA THR A 84 -11.80 -5.10 -7.65
C THR A 84 -11.13 -3.73 -7.70
N ILE A 85 -11.86 -2.68 -7.32
CA ILE A 85 -11.36 -1.30 -7.23
C ILE A 85 -11.68 -0.74 -5.85
N THR A 86 -10.72 0.00 -5.28
CA THR A 86 -10.97 0.87 -4.13
C THR A 86 -11.13 2.30 -4.66
N PRO A 87 -12.34 2.88 -4.69
CA PRO A 87 -12.57 4.24 -5.16
C PRO A 87 -12.29 5.26 -4.05
N ILE A 88 -11.59 6.36 -4.39
CA ILE A 88 -11.30 7.47 -3.49
C ILE A 88 -11.75 8.76 -4.16
N ALA A 89 -12.86 9.33 -3.70
CA ALA A 89 -13.46 10.53 -4.29
C ALA A 89 -13.14 11.78 -3.46
N PHE A 90 -12.81 12.87 -4.15
CA PHE A 90 -12.59 14.19 -3.55
C PHE A 90 -12.88 15.31 -4.54
N THR A 91 -12.77 16.55 -4.10
CA THR A 91 -12.87 17.72 -4.98
C THR A 91 -11.53 18.47 -4.99
N LYS A 92 -11.14 18.97 -6.15
CA LYS A 92 -9.94 19.79 -6.34
C LYS A 92 -10.20 20.85 -7.41
N ASP A 93 -9.89 22.10 -7.09
CA ASP A 93 -10.01 23.25 -8.01
C ASP A 93 -11.40 23.35 -8.68
N GLY A 94 -12.47 23.08 -7.91
CA GLY A 94 -13.86 23.11 -8.38
C GLY A 94 -14.25 21.97 -9.32
N LYS A 95 -13.42 20.95 -9.45
CA LYS A 95 -13.68 19.72 -10.20
C LYS A 95 -13.91 18.55 -9.26
N PHE A 96 -14.68 17.57 -9.70
CA PHE A 96 -14.76 16.25 -9.08
C PHE A 96 -13.55 15.43 -9.50
N VAL A 97 -12.96 14.72 -8.56
CA VAL A 97 -11.83 13.81 -8.79
C VAL A 97 -12.17 12.46 -8.17
N ILE A 98 -11.86 11.39 -8.87
CA ILE A 98 -11.88 10.04 -8.32
C ILE A 98 -10.59 9.31 -8.69
N ASP A 99 -9.95 8.73 -7.69
CA ASP A 99 -8.84 7.81 -7.84
C ASP A 99 -9.38 6.38 -7.74
N LEU A 100 -9.20 5.62 -8.80
CA LEU A 100 -9.59 4.22 -8.89
C LEU A 100 -8.34 3.36 -8.66
N VAL A 101 -8.17 2.87 -7.44
CA VAL A 101 -7.05 1.99 -7.09
C VAL A 101 -7.39 0.56 -7.52
N LEU A 102 -6.68 0.06 -8.53
CA LEU A 102 -6.89 -1.29 -9.05
C LEU A 102 -6.34 -2.32 -8.05
N ARG A 103 -7.14 -3.34 -7.75
CA ARG A 103 -6.82 -4.40 -6.81
C ARG A 103 -7.03 -5.77 -7.45
N ASN A 104 -6.13 -6.71 -7.14
CA ASN A 104 -6.32 -8.11 -7.43
C ASN A 104 -6.08 -8.91 -6.15
N ASN A 105 -7.02 -9.81 -5.80
CA ASN A 105 -7.02 -10.56 -4.54
C ASN A 105 -6.64 -12.04 -4.75
N ILE A 106 -5.96 -12.37 -5.85
CA ILE A 106 -5.53 -13.74 -6.12
C ILE A 106 -4.63 -14.25 -4.98
N THR A 107 -4.82 -15.49 -4.59
CA THR A 107 -4.00 -16.21 -3.62
C THR A 107 -3.21 -17.32 -4.29
N SER A 108 -2.17 -17.81 -3.63
CA SER A 108 -1.42 -19.00 -4.02
C SER A 108 -1.07 -19.82 -2.77
N GLU A 109 -0.58 -21.05 -2.95
CA GLU A 109 -0.07 -21.84 -1.82
C GLU A 109 1.06 -21.12 -1.07
N GLU A 110 1.94 -20.43 -1.78
CA GLU A 110 3.03 -19.64 -1.21
C GLU A 110 2.51 -18.35 -0.54
N HIS A 111 1.45 -17.75 -1.08
CA HIS A 111 0.87 -16.50 -0.62
C HIS A 111 -0.63 -16.62 -0.29
N PRO A 112 -0.99 -17.33 0.79
CA PRO A 112 -2.39 -17.63 1.12
C PRO A 112 -3.21 -16.40 1.55
N LEU A 113 -2.54 -15.29 1.89
CA LEU A 113 -3.19 -14.02 2.22
C LEU A 113 -3.34 -13.09 1.00
N GLY A 114 -2.81 -13.49 -0.16
CA GLY A 114 -2.82 -12.74 -1.41
C GLY A 114 -1.42 -12.52 -1.99
N VAL A 115 -1.27 -12.77 -3.28
CA VAL A 115 0.00 -12.58 -4.00
C VAL A 115 0.48 -11.12 -3.92
N PHE A 116 -0.46 -10.18 -3.93
CA PHE A 116 -0.21 -8.74 -3.82
C PHE A 116 -0.40 -8.19 -2.39
N HIS A 117 -0.41 -9.07 -1.38
CA HIS A 117 -0.47 -8.72 0.03
C HIS A 117 0.94 -8.70 0.63
N PRO A 118 1.21 -7.96 1.74
CA PRO A 118 2.49 -8.06 2.45
C PRO A 118 2.86 -9.51 2.77
N HIS A 119 4.06 -9.92 2.35
CA HIS A 119 4.52 -11.29 2.51
C HIS A 119 4.88 -11.60 3.97
N ALA A 120 4.91 -12.88 4.34
CA ALA A 120 5.06 -13.36 5.72
C ALA A 120 6.31 -12.83 6.43
N ASN A 121 7.42 -12.65 5.73
CA ASN A 121 8.67 -12.10 6.27
C ASN A 121 8.55 -10.64 6.74
N LEU A 122 7.51 -9.92 6.32
CA LEU A 122 7.25 -8.53 6.73
C LEU A 122 6.23 -8.44 7.88
N HIS A 123 5.58 -9.55 8.25
CA HIS A 123 4.50 -9.57 9.23
C HIS A 123 4.95 -9.22 10.65
N HIS A 124 6.23 -9.34 10.97
CA HIS A 124 6.76 -8.89 12.26
C HIS A 124 6.62 -7.37 12.45
N ILE A 125 6.62 -6.58 11.36
CA ILE A 125 6.36 -5.14 11.37
C ILE A 125 4.88 -4.86 11.07
N LYS A 126 4.35 -5.42 9.95
CA LYS A 126 2.98 -5.17 9.50
C LYS A 126 2.33 -6.46 8.99
N LYS A 127 1.46 -7.03 9.80
CA LYS A 127 0.66 -8.22 9.45
C LYS A 127 -0.74 -7.84 8.99
N GLU A 128 -1.26 -6.73 9.51
CA GLU A 128 -2.63 -6.28 9.30
C GLU A 128 -2.84 -5.86 7.84
N ASN A 129 -4.07 -6.03 7.35
CA ASN A 129 -4.46 -5.60 6.02
C ASN A 129 -4.21 -4.10 5.83
N ILE A 130 -3.80 -3.73 4.61
CA ILE A 130 -3.60 -2.34 4.26
C ILE A 130 -4.96 -1.66 4.14
N GLY A 131 -5.21 -0.72 5.04
CA GLY A 131 -6.42 0.09 5.07
C GLY A 131 -6.42 1.22 4.04
N LEU A 132 -7.59 1.86 3.85
CA LEU A 132 -7.76 2.97 2.92
C LEU A 132 -6.78 4.13 3.19
N ILE A 133 -6.54 4.46 4.44
CA ILE A 133 -5.63 5.53 4.86
C ILE A 133 -4.19 5.26 4.41
N GLU A 134 -3.77 4.00 4.49
CA GLU A 134 -2.44 3.58 4.05
C GLU A 134 -2.33 3.59 2.52
N VAL A 135 -3.38 3.16 1.81
CA VAL A 135 -3.48 3.28 0.35
C VAL A 135 -3.30 4.73 -0.08
N MET A 136 -3.76 5.70 0.71
CA MET A 136 -3.62 7.13 0.48
C MET A 136 -2.27 7.72 0.94
N GLY A 137 -1.35 6.91 1.46
CA GLY A 137 0.03 7.28 1.77
C GLY A 137 0.29 7.74 3.20
N LEU A 138 -0.58 7.36 4.17
CA LEU A 138 -0.31 7.56 5.58
C LEU A 138 0.08 6.21 6.21
N ALA A 139 1.32 6.09 6.66
CA ALA A 139 1.78 4.88 7.36
C ALA A 139 1.02 4.70 8.68
N VAL A 140 0.30 3.59 8.81
CA VAL A 140 -0.36 3.19 10.05
C VAL A 140 0.31 1.92 10.55
N LEU A 141 1.07 2.06 11.61
CA LEU A 141 1.81 0.97 12.23
C LEU A 141 1.05 0.44 13.45
N PRO A 142 1.12 -0.87 13.74
CA PRO A 142 0.52 -1.45 14.93
C PRO A 142 1.05 -0.81 16.23
N SER A 143 0.16 -0.52 17.17
CA SER A 143 0.53 0.13 18.44
C SER A 143 1.57 -0.65 19.26
N ARG A 144 1.60 -2.00 19.11
CA ARG A 144 2.61 -2.86 19.74
C ARG A 144 4.04 -2.49 19.39
N LEU A 145 4.27 -1.98 18.17
CA LEU A 145 5.62 -1.60 17.72
C LEU A 145 6.25 -0.51 18.57
N LYS A 146 5.46 0.36 19.19
CA LYS A 146 5.98 1.39 20.10
C LYS A 146 6.77 0.76 21.24
N ASP A 147 6.18 -0.23 21.90
CA ASP A 147 6.81 -0.92 23.01
C ASP A 147 7.91 -1.87 22.55
N GLU A 148 7.67 -2.59 21.45
CA GLU A 148 8.64 -3.54 20.86
C GLU A 148 9.91 -2.81 20.44
N MET A 149 9.81 -1.64 19.80
CA MET A 149 10.98 -0.84 19.38
C MET A 149 11.71 -0.23 20.56
N ALA A 150 11.02 0.12 21.66
CA ALA A 150 11.69 0.56 22.88
C ALA A 150 12.54 -0.55 23.53
N ILE A 151 12.01 -1.78 23.59
CA ILE A 151 12.75 -2.96 24.08
C ILE A 151 13.89 -3.29 23.14
N LEU A 152 13.67 -3.19 21.83
CA LEU A 152 14.68 -3.45 20.81
C LEU A 152 15.86 -2.46 20.92
N LYS A 153 15.56 -1.17 21.13
CA LYS A 153 16.58 -0.14 21.38
C LYS A 153 17.49 -0.52 22.55
N ASP A 154 16.86 -0.89 23.69
CA ASP A 154 17.61 -1.33 24.88
C ASP A 154 18.48 -2.58 24.60
N ALA A 155 17.91 -3.54 23.86
CA ALA A 155 18.65 -4.74 23.49
C ALA A 155 19.87 -4.45 22.61
N ILE A 156 19.72 -3.60 21.58
CA ILE A 156 20.82 -3.20 20.68
C ILE A 156 21.93 -2.48 21.46
N LEU A 157 21.56 -1.48 22.27
CA LEU A 157 22.53 -0.67 23.03
C LEU A 157 23.29 -1.49 24.08
N ASN A 158 22.67 -2.53 24.64
CA ASN A 158 23.28 -3.39 25.66
C ASN A 158 23.81 -4.72 25.08
N HIS A 159 23.91 -4.85 23.77
CA HIS A 159 24.40 -6.04 23.05
C HIS A 159 23.70 -7.36 23.50
N LYS A 160 22.38 -7.28 23.81
CA LYS A 160 21.57 -8.44 24.19
C LYS A 160 21.15 -9.21 22.94
N ASP A 161 21.06 -10.53 23.04
CA ASP A 161 20.52 -11.35 21.96
C ASP A 161 19.00 -11.13 21.85
N VAL A 162 18.57 -10.54 20.73
CA VAL A 162 17.18 -10.24 20.45
C VAL A 162 16.33 -11.51 20.34
N SER A 163 16.92 -12.64 19.92
CA SER A 163 16.24 -13.92 19.79
C SER A 163 15.79 -14.50 21.13
N GLU A 164 16.49 -14.16 22.20
CA GLU A 164 16.21 -14.62 23.57
C GLU A 164 15.14 -13.80 24.29
N ILE A 165 14.71 -12.66 23.72
CA ILE A 165 13.72 -11.79 24.33
C ILE A 165 12.34 -12.08 23.70
N PRO A 166 11.42 -12.81 24.39
CA PRO A 166 10.19 -13.35 23.78
C PRO A 166 9.32 -12.31 23.08
N LYS A 167 9.28 -11.07 23.60
CA LYS A 167 8.43 -9.99 23.05
C LYS A 167 8.92 -9.48 21.69
N ILE A 168 10.23 -9.59 21.41
CA ILE A 168 10.88 -9.05 20.22
C ILE A 168 11.65 -10.08 19.40
N SER A 169 11.68 -11.36 19.81
CA SER A 169 12.41 -12.43 19.11
C SER A 169 12.03 -12.59 17.65
N LYS A 170 10.78 -12.29 17.29
CA LYS A 170 10.29 -12.27 15.90
C LYS A 170 10.99 -11.21 15.00
N HIS A 171 11.72 -10.27 15.58
CA HIS A 171 12.49 -9.25 14.87
C HIS A 171 13.96 -9.62 14.70
N SER A 172 14.44 -10.76 15.24
CA SER A 172 15.87 -11.06 15.36
C SER A 172 16.60 -11.08 14.01
N GLU A 173 16.06 -11.78 12.99
CA GLU A 173 16.65 -11.81 11.65
C GLU A 173 16.73 -10.43 11.01
N TRP A 174 15.62 -9.70 11.07
CA TRP A 174 15.53 -8.34 10.56
C TRP A 174 16.51 -7.39 11.26
N VAL A 175 16.65 -7.50 12.61
CA VAL A 175 17.61 -6.69 13.39
C VAL A 175 19.04 -6.98 12.94
N ASN A 176 19.41 -8.24 12.81
CA ASN A 176 20.73 -8.65 12.36
C ASN A 176 21.04 -8.09 10.96
N GLU A 177 20.05 -8.09 10.04
CA GLU A 177 20.20 -7.54 8.70
C GLU A 177 20.50 -6.04 8.73
N PHE A 178 19.72 -5.23 9.48
CA PHE A 178 19.93 -3.78 9.46
C PHE A 178 21.11 -3.32 10.35
N VAL A 179 21.33 -3.96 11.50
CA VAL A 179 22.45 -3.62 12.41
C VAL A 179 23.79 -3.84 11.72
N SER A 180 23.92 -4.90 10.92
CA SER A 180 25.15 -5.21 10.19
C SER A 180 25.57 -4.16 9.15
N GLN A 181 24.70 -3.22 8.82
CA GLN A 181 24.97 -2.14 7.86
C GLN A 181 25.63 -0.91 8.49
N TYR A 182 25.81 -0.91 9.82
CA TYR A 182 26.37 0.20 10.57
C TYR A 182 27.60 -0.23 11.35
N ASP A 183 28.70 0.52 11.20
CA ASP A 183 29.96 0.28 11.93
C ASP A 183 29.82 0.52 13.44
N GLU A 184 28.99 1.50 13.83
CA GLU A 184 28.76 1.87 15.22
C GLU A 184 27.29 2.27 15.45
N ILE A 185 26.68 1.67 16.47
CA ILE A 185 25.33 2.05 16.96
C ILE A 185 25.45 2.47 18.41
N ASN A 186 24.97 3.69 18.72
CA ASN A 186 25.01 4.28 20.03
C ASN A 186 23.72 5.07 20.34
N GLU A 187 23.61 5.67 21.53
CA GLU A 187 22.42 6.40 21.98
C GLU A 187 22.01 7.55 21.04
N ASN A 188 22.95 8.13 20.28
CA ASN A 188 22.67 9.28 19.41
C ASN A 188 22.04 8.89 18.06
N ASN A 189 22.29 7.66 17.58
CA ASN A 189 21.86 7.23 16.24
C ASN A 189 20.85 6.07 16.23
N VAL A 190 20.72 5.30 17.31
CA VAL A 190 19.90 4.09 17.37
C VAL A 190 18.42 4.35 17.03
N ASP A 191 17.83 5.46 17.50
CA ASP A 191 16.44 5.79 17.21
C ASP A 191 16.23 6.04 15.71
N SER A 192 17.13 6.80 15.07
CA SER A 192 17.07 7.05 13.64
C SER A 192 17.26 5.78 12.81
N ILE A 193 18.16 4.90 13.24
CA ILE A 193 18.42 3.61 12.58
C ILE A 193 17.17 2.74 12.64
N ILE A 194 16.57 2.55 13.81
CA ILE A 194 15.34 1.77 13.99
C ILE A 194 14.19 2.38 13.18
N GLN A 195 14.00 3.71 13.24
CA GLN A 195 12.95 4.38 12.49
C GLN A 195 13.10 4.21 10.97
N ASN A 196 14.32 4.33 10.46
CA ASN A 196 14.61 4.10 9.05
C ASN A 196 14.35 2.65 8.64
N ALA A 197 14.77 1.68 9.44
CA ALA A 197 14.54 0.26 9.19
C ALA A 197 13.05 -0.08 9.19
N VAL A 198 12.26 0.42 10.17
CA VAL A 198 10.80 0.24 10.21
C VAL A 198 10.12 0.88 9.01
N SER A 199 10.51 2.11 8.64
CA SER A 199 9.96 2.83 7.50
C SER A 199 10.26 2.12 6.18
N TYR A 200 11.50 1.64 6.00
CA TYR A 200 11.91 0.89 4.82
C TYR A 200 11.13 -0.43 4.69
N THR A 201 10.99 -1.18 5.79
CA THR A 201 10.23 -2.44 5.81
C THR A 201 8.76 -2.21 5.53
N HIS A 202 8.17 -1.15 6.08
CA HIS A 202 6.79 -0.76 5.80
C HIS A 202 6.59 -0.39 4.32
N LEU A 203 7.52 0.36 3.72
CA LEU A 203 7.50 0.69 2.29
C LEU A 203 7.62 -0.56 1.42
N ARG A 204 8.51 -1.49 1.74
CA ARG A 204 8.63 -2.77 1.01
C ARG A 204 7.34 -3.60 1.07
N ALA A 205 6.61 -3.57 2.17
CA ALA A 205 5.30 -4.21 2.25
C ALA A 205 4.29 -3.63 1.24
N HIS A 206 4.49 -2.38 0.79
CA HIS A 206 3.71 -1.75 -0.28
C HIS A 206 4.30 -2.00 -1.68
N GLU A 207 5.61 -2.21 -1.82
CA GLU A 207 6.32 -2.38 -3.10
C GLU A 207 6.06 -3.72 -3.80
N THR A 208 5.67 -4.77 -3.07
CA THR A 208 5.23 -6.04 -3.68
C THR A 208 4.06 -5.87 -4.66
N ARG A 209 3.52 -4.65 -4.77
CA ARG A 209 2.45 -4.24 -5.70
C ARG A 209 2.94 -3.47 -6.92
N ARG A 210 4.24 -3.20 -7.05
CA ARG A 210 4.82 -2.35 -8.10
C ARG A 210 5.29 -3.11 -9.33
N HIS A 211 5.25 -4.44 -9.31
CA HIS A 211 5.69 -5.31 -10.40
C HIS A 211 4.55 -5.77 -11.31
N LEU A 212 3.50 -4.95 -11.43
CA LEU A 212 2.44 -5.08 -12.42
C LEU A 212 2.53 -3.98 -13.47
#